data_e7910f7f1a64ec9651dfe7fa958784a7
#
_entry.id   e7910f7f1a64ec9651dfe7fa958784a7
#
_cell.length_a   1.000
_cell.length_b   1.000
_cell.length_c   1.000
_cell.angle_alpha   90.00
_cell.angle_beta   90.00
_cell.angle_gamma   90.00
#
_symmetry.space_group_name_H-M   'P 1'
#
loop_
_entity.id
_entity.type
_entity.pdbx_description
1 polymer ?
#
loop_
_entity_poly.entity_id
_entity_poly.type
_entity_poly.pdbx_seq_one_letter_code
_entity_poly.pdbx_strand_id
1 'polypeptide(L)'
;VGREIVMNTAHKYNWVQLAGAIKHPEKEKLIDLSQATNEKAGINDASVVLYPCDSYGNPELLREVIKREKIDALFLITDPRYFEWVFAMENEIRSSIPIAYLNIWDDLPAPMYNKEFYDSCDALFGISKQTENINKIVLGKERCKNKVIKYIPHGLDHKIFKPVNKFDNEYKKLQNSLEKDGKMDFKLLFNSRNIR
;
A
#
# COMPACT_ATOMS: atom_id res chain seq x y z
N VAL A 1 2.68 -4.17 -1.09
CA VAL A 1 1.33 -3.58 -1.32
C VAL A 1 1.36 -2.69 -2.54
N GLY A 2 2.16 -1.61 -2.59
CA GLY A 2 2.17 -0.65 -3.70
C GLY A 2 2.35 -1.29 -5.08
N ARG A 3 3.35 -2.16 -5.24
CA ARG A 3 3.58 -2.88 -6.50
C ARG A 3 2.34 -3.65 -6.99
N GLU A 4 1.64 -4.36 -6.08
CA GLU A 4 0.46 -5.13 -6.46
C GLU A 4 -0.72 -4.22 -6.85
N ILE A 5 -0.86 -3.08 -6.20
CA ILE A 5 -1.86 -2.07 -6.60
C ILE A 5 -1.56 -1.59 -8.02
N VAL A 6 -0.33 -1.17 -8.30
CA VAL A 6 0.09 -0.71 -9.62
C VAL A 6 -0.16 -1.79 -10.67
N MET A 7 0.38 -3.00 -10.48
CA MET A 7 0.26 -4.10 -11.44
C MET A 7 -1.18 -4.48 -11.77
N ASN A 8 -2.09 -4.38 -10.81
CA ASN A 8 -3.50 -4.75 -11.02
C ASN A 8 -4.39 -3.58 -11.46
N THR A 9 -3.87 -2.36 -11.54
CA THR A 9 -4.65 -1.17 -11.90
C THR A 9 -4.00 -0.30 -12.99
N ALA A 10 -2.82 -0.68 -13.50
CA ALA A 10 -2.12 0.05 -14.55
C ALA A 10 -2.91 0.15 -15.87
N HIS A 11 -3.90 -0.73 -16.09
CA HIS A 11 -4.83 -0.65 -17.21
C HIS A 11 -5.91 0.42 -17.06
N LYS A 12 -5.99 1.08 -15.89
CA LYS A 12 -6.99 2.11 -15.56
C LYS A 12 -6.38 3.45 -15.20
N TYR A 13 -5.19 3.43 -14.61
CA TYR A 13 -4.54 4.60 -14.04
C TYR A 13 -3.09 4.68 -14.49
N ASN A 14 -2.63 5.89 -14.77
CA ASN A 14 -1.22 6.21 -14.88
C ASN A 14 -0.64 6.32 -13.48
N TRP A 15 0.46 5.63 -13.23
CA TRP A 15 1.08 5.59 -11.91
C TRP A 15 2.40 6.33 -11.88
N VAL A 16 2.50 7.29 -10.99
CA VAL A 16 3.76 7.95 -10.66
C VAL A 16 4.07 7.66 -9.20
N GLN A 17 5.22 7.09 -8.92
CA GLN A 17 5.57 6.63 -7.59
C GLN A 17 6.84 7.33 -7.08
N LEU A 18 6.76 7.98 -5.92
CA LEU A 18 7.94 8.32 -5.13
C LEU A 18 8.46 7.03 -4.50
N ALA A 19 9.56 6.52 -5.05
CA ALA A 19 10.15 5.24 -4.64
C ALA A 19 11.19 5.49 -3.55
N GLY A 20 10.72 5.54 -2.30
CA GLY A 20 11.54 5.79 -1.13
C GLY A 20 12.47 4.63 -0.80
N ALA A 21 13.76 4.90 -0.68
CA ALA A 21 14.74 3.97 -0.14
C ALA A 21 15.88 4.75 0.52
N ILE A 22 16.48 4.17 1.54
CA ILE A 22 17.68 4.76 2.15
C ILE A 22 18.85 4.57 1.17
N LYS A 23 19.48 5.68 0.76
CA LYS A 23 20.65 5.69 -0.15
C LYS A 23 20.38 4.97 -1.47
N HIS A 24 19.30 5.33 -2.15
CA HIS A 24 18.96 4.73 -3.43
C HIS A 24 20.04 5.06 -4.48
N PRO A 25 20.62 4.07 -5.18
CA PRO A 25 21.73 4.28 -6.13
C PRO A 25 21.30 5.09 -7.36
N GLU A 26 20.02 5.08 -7.69
CA GLU A 26 19.43 5.79 -8.83
C GLU A 26 18.60 7.00 -8.39
N LYS A 27 18.90 7.54 -7.23
CA LYS A 27 18.32 8.79 -6.75
C LYS A 27 18.46 9.87 -7.83
N GLU A 28 17.40 10.65 -8.00
CA GLU A 28 17.31 11.75 -9.00
C GLU A 28 17.23 11.31 -10.47
N LYS A 29 17.18 9.98 -10.74
CA LYS A 29 16.92 9.48 -12.08
C LYS A 29 15.44 9.07 -12.20
N LEU A 30 14.79 9.54 -13.25
CA LEU A 30 13.46 9.05 -13.60
C LEU A 30 13.59 7.65 -14.19
N ILE A 31 12.81 6.70 -13.67
CA ILE A 31 12.78 5.32 -14.17
C ILE A 31 11.39 5.05 -14.76
N ASP A 32 11.35 4.80 -16.05
CA ASP A 32 10.13 4.39 -16.76
C ASP A 32 10.00 2.86 -16.73
N LEU A 33 8.93 2.38 -16.12
CA LEU A 33 8.59 0.96 -16.03
C LEU A 33 7.37 0.58 -16.90
N SER A 34 6.92 1.45 -17.77
CA SER A 34 5.71 1.25 -18.57
C SER A 34 5.80 -0.01 -19.43
N GLN A 35 6.90 -0.20 -20.15
CA GLN A 35 7.10 -1.40 -20.97
C GLN A 35 7.14 -2.67 -20.13
N ALA A 36 7.93 -2.70 -19.06
CA ALA A 36 8.03 -3.85 -18.17
C ALA A 36 6.69 -4.20 -17.49
N THR A 37 5.87 -3.17 -17.21
CA THR A 37 4.52 -3.35 -16.68
C THR A 37 3.59 -3.95 -17.73
N ASN A 38 3.63 -3.45 -18.96
CA ASN A 38 2.85 -3.99 -20.08
C ASN A 38 3.13 -5.47 -20.30
N GLU A 39 4.40 -5.84 -20.41
CA GLU A 39 4.84 -7.22 -20.60
C GLU A 39 4.34 -8.14 -19.47
N LYS A 40 4.49 -7.68 -18.23
CA LYS A 40 4.17 -8.50 -17.06
C LYS A 40 2.67 -8.59 -16.76
N ALA A 41 1.92 -7.53 -17.00
CA ALA A 41 0.48 -7.47 -16.77
C ALA A 41 -0.34 -7.93 -17.99
N GLY A 42 0.28 -8.09 -19.16
CA GLY A 42 -0.40 -8.46 -20.40
C GLY A 42 -1.30 -7.34 -20.93
N ILE A 43 -0.87 -6.08 -20.79
CA ILE A 43 -1.56 -4.87 -21.27
C ILE A 43 -0.64 -4.08 -22.19
N ASN A 44 -1.14 -3.05 -22.87
CA ASN A 44 -0.36 -2.35 -23.89
C ASN A 44 -0.22 -0.84 -23.65
N ASP A 45 -0.92 -0.31 -22.67
CA ASP A 45 -1.10 1.13 -22.46
C ASP A 45 -0.74 1.62 -21.05
N ALA A 46 -0.02 0.80 -20.28
CA ALA A 46 0.42 1.20 -18.95
C ALA A 46 1.37 2.41 -19.03
N SER A 47 1.17 3.35 -18.12
CA SER A 47 2.12 4.41 -17.81
C SER A 47 2.52 4.29 -16.34
N VAL A 48 3.76 3.89 -16.09
CA VAL A 48 4.31 3.67 -14.75
C VAL A 48 5.69 4.26 -14.64
N VAL A 49 5.81 5.32 -13.85
CA VAL A 49 7.06 6.07 -13.67
C VAL A 49 7.46 6.08 -12.21
N LEU A 50 8.74 5.87 -11.93
CA LEU A 50 9.33 5.95 -10.60
C LEU A 50 10.26 7.14 -10.46
N TYR A 51 10.16 7.80 -9.33
CA TYR A 51 11.09 8.80 -8.83
C TYR A 51 11.80 8.26 -7.58
N PRO A 52 12.97 7.62 -7.73
CA PRO A 52 13.75 7.17 -6.59
C PRO A 52 14.16 8.34 -5.72
N CYS A 53 13.88 8.24 -4.43
CA CYS A 53 14.18 9.30 -3.47
C CYS A 53 14.66 8.73 -2.15
N ASP A 54 15.26 9.58 -1.32
CA ASP A 54 15.61 9.21 0.04
C ASP A 54 14.36 9.21 0.93
N SER A 55 14.30 8.27 1.85
CA SER A 55 13.20 8.13 2.81
C SER A 55 11.83 8.10 2.12
N TYR A 56 10.93 8.99 2.48
CA TYR A 56 9.57 9.11 1.94
C TYR A 56 9.39 10.32 1.02
N GLY A 57 10.49 10.91 0.53
CA GLY A 57 10.48 12.11 -0.29
C GLY A 57 10.56 13.39 0.54
N ASN A 58 10.31 14.52 -0.11
CA ASN A 58 10.30 15.85 0.49
C ASN A 58 9.34 16.79 -0.26
N PRO A 59 9.01 17.97 0.30
CA PRO A 59 8.09 18.94 -0.30
C PRO A 59 8.46 19.38 -1.72
N GLU A 60 9.72 19.66 -1.96
CA GLU A 60 10.22 20.17 -3.24
C GLU A 60 10.02 19.14 -4.36
N LEU A 61 10.42 17.90 -4.10
CA LEU A 61 10.24 16.80 -5.04
C LEU A 61 8.75 16.56 -5.31
N LEU A 62 7.90 16.59 -4.29
CA LEU A 62 6.46 16.38 -4.46
C LEU A 62 5.85 17.47 -5.35
N ARG A 63 6.19 18.75 -5.14
CA ARG A 63 5.72 19.86 -5.98
C ARG A 63 6.16 19.71 -7.43
N GLU A 64 7.42 19.35 -7.64
CA GLU A 64 7.94 19.11 -8.98
C GLU A 64 7.17 17.99 -9.69
N VAL A 65 6.99 16.86 -9.01
CA VAL A 65 6.30 15.69 -9.56
C VAL A 65 4.84 16.00 -9.86
N ILE A 66 4.11 16.65 -8.94
CA ILE A 66 2.71 17.06 -9.16
C ILE A 66 2.59 17.90 -10.43
N LYS A 67 3.46 18.89 -10.60
CA LYS A 67 3.44 19.80 -11.75
C LYS A 67 3.85 19.11 -13.04
N ARG A 68 4.94 18.34 -13.01
CA ARG A 68 5.54 17.71 -14.18
C ARG A 68 4.66 16.59 -14.75
N GLU A 69 4.17 15.73 -13.87
CA GLU A 69 3.39 14.56 -14.25
C GLU A 69 1.88 14.84 -14.28
N LYS A 70 1.47 16.07 -13.95
CA LYS A 70 0.05 16.50 -13.92
C LYS A 70 -0.80 15.54 -13.08
N ILE A 71 -0.38 15.35 -11.84
CA ILE A 71 -1.02 14.40 -10.92
C ILE A 71 -2.46 14.80 -10.63
N ASP A 72 -3.39 13.86 -10.69
CA ASP A 72 -4.81 14.05 -10.40
C ASP A 72 -5.18 13.70 -8.95
N ALA A 73 -4.41 12.86 -8.28
CA ALA A 73 -4.64 12.48 -6.89
C ALA A 73 -3.35 11.98 -6.21
N LEU A 74 -3.21 12.26 -4.93
CA LEU A 74 -2.14 11.73 -4.10
C LEU A 74 -2.63 10.52 -3.30
N PHE A 75 -1.89 9.40 -3.36
CA PHE A 75 -2.22 8.19 -2.65
C PHE A 75 -1.10 7.79 -1.69
N LEU A 76 -1.39 7.82 -0.39
CA LEU A 76 -0.46 7.52 0.69
C LEU A 76 -0.73 6.12 1.25
N ILE A 77 0.33 5.40 1.58
CA ILE A 77 0.27 4.05 2.17
C ILE A 77 1.29 3.97 3.31
N THR A 78 0.96 3.35 4.40
CA THR A 78 1.76 3.08 5.61
C THR A 78 1.45 4.04 6.77
N ASP A 79 2.33 4.15 7.74
CA ASP A 79 2.13 4.97 8.95
C ASP A 79 2.08 6.47 8.59
N PRO A 80 1.06 7.21 9.00
CA PRO A 80 0.91 8.61 8.63
C PRO A 80 2.03 9.51 9.15
N ARG A 81 2.71 9.13 10.22
CA ARG A 81 3.84 9.89 10.79
C ARG A 81 5.02 10.04 9.83
N TYR A 82 5.17 9.13 8.87
CA TYR A 82 6.19 9.27 7.83
C TYR A 82 5.84 10.34 6.78
N PHE A 83 4.60 10.84 6.80
CA PHE A 83 4.07 11.83 5.87
C PHE A 83 3.71 13.16 6.57
N GLU A 84 4.22 13.43 7.77
CA GLU A 84 3.97 14.71 8.47
C GLU A 84 4.23 15.91 7.58
N TRP A 85 5.29 15.86 6.79
CA TRP A 85 5.63 16.92 5.84
C TRP A 85 4.60 17.06 4.70
N VAL A 86 3.94 15.99 4.26
CA VAL A 86 2.83 16.04 3.29
C VAL A 86 1.62 16.72 3.93
N PHE A 87 1.28 16.31 5.15
CA PHE A 87 0.13 16.87 5.87
C PHE A 87 0.35 18.33 6.27
N ALA A 88 1.59 18.74 6.53
CA ALA A 88 1.93 20.14 6.77
C ALA A 88 1.66 21.04 5.54
N MET A 89 1.62 20.47 4.34
CA MET A 89 1.29 21.19 3.10
C MET A 89 -0.08 20.79 2.51
N GLU A 90 -0.98 20.22 3.31
CA GLU A 90 -2.28 19.73 2.85
C GLU A 90 -3.11 20.79 2.14
N ASN A 91 -3.13 22.01 2.65
CA ASN A 91 -3.90 23.12 2.06
C ASN A 91 -3.42 23.46 0.65
N GLU A 92 -2.11 23.40 0.42
CA GLU A 92 -1.51 23.58 -0.91
C GLU A 92 -1.93 22.43 -1.85
N ILE A 93 -1.79 21.20 -1.40
CA ILE A 93 -2.09 20.01 -2.21
C ILE A 93 -3.58 19.95 -2.52
N ARG A 94 -4.44 20.04 -1.50
CA ARG A 94 -5.90 19.89 -1.63
C ARG A 94 -6.59 21.05 -2.35
N SER A 95 -5.88 22.15 -2.59
CA SER A 95 -6.39 23.18 -3.50
C SER A 95 -6.49 22.71 -4.95
N SER A 96 -5.78 21.64 -5.31
CA SER A 96 -5.66 21.17 -6.70
C SER A 96 -6.00 19.69 -6.86
N ILE A 97 -5.58 18.84 -5.92
CA ILE A 97 -5.75 17.38 -5.99
C ILE A 97 -6.18 16.79 -4.65
N PRO A 98 -7.01 15.74 -4.63
CA PRO A 98 -7.39 15.07 -3.39
C PRO A 98 -6.26 14.20 -2.82
N ILE A 99 -6.29 14.01 -1.51
CA ILE A 99 -5.41 13.10 -0.78
C ILE A 99 -6.20 11.86 -0.37
N ALA A 100 -5.77 10.70 -0.83
CA ALA A 100 -6.27 9.40 -0.41
C ALA A 100 -5.22 8.68 0.44
N TYR A 101 -5.66 8.01 1.49
CA TYR A 101 -4.76 7.32 2.41
C TYR A 101 -5.24 5.89 2.68
N LEU A 102 -4.38 4.90 2.44
CA LEU A 102 -4.59 3.52 2.83
C LEU A 102 -4.03 3.30 4.23
N ASN A 103 -4.92 3.31 5.21
CA ASN A 103 -4.60 3.12 6.61
C ASN A 103 -4.39 1.63 6.92
N ILE A 104 -3.25 1.33 7.52
CA ILE A 104 -2.85 -0.03 7.94
C ILE A 104 -2.94 -0.25 9.44
N TRP A 105 -3.55 0.68 10.18
CA TRP A 105 -3.66 0.59 11.62
C TRP A 105 -4.54 -0.58 12.05
N ASP A 106 -4.03 -1.44 12.90
CA ASP A 106 -4.65 -2.71 13.30
C ASP A 106 -4.79 -2.90 14.81
N ASP A 107 -4.41 -1.88 15.60
CA ASP A 107 -4.38 -1.95 17.07
C ASP A 107 -5.42 -1.08 17.74
N LEU A 108 -5.68 -1.37 19.02
CA LEU A 108 -6.53 -0.60 19.94
C LEU A 108 -5.74 -0.21 21.18
N PRO A 109 -6.04 0.93 21.80
CA PRO A 109 -7.16 1.86 21.53
C PRO A 109 -7.00 2.63 20.23
N ALA A 110 -8.11 3.19 19.70
CA ALA A 110 -8.09 4.00 18.50
C ALA A 110 -7.07 5.16 18.62
N PRO A 111 -6.22 5.39 17.61
CA PRO A 111 -5.12 6.36 17.67
C PRO A 111 -5.62 7.80 17.52
N MET A 112 -6.21 8.36 18.55
CA MET A 112 -6.81 9.70 18.54
C MET A 112 -5.79 10.80 18.14
N TYR A 113 -4.51 10.56 18.37
CA TYR A 113 -3.42 11.44 17.97
C TYR A 113 -3.20 11.49 16.44
N ASN A 114 -3.74 10.55 15.67
CA ASN A 114 -3.70 10.58 14.21
C ASN A 114 -4.85 11.40 13.59
N LYS A 115 -5.69 12.04 14.40
CA LYS A 115 -6.88 12.76 13.94
C LYS A 115 -6.56 13.80 12.86
N GLU A 116 -5.53 14.59 13.07
CA GLU A 116 -5.13 15.65 12.14
C GLU A 116 -4.73 15.06 10.78
N PHE A 117 -4.00 13.95 10.77
CA PHE A 117 -3.63 13.25 9.53
C PHE A 117 -4.83 12.71 8.77
N TYR A 118 -5.79 12.09 9.51
CA TYR A 118 -7.00 11.56 8.88
C TYR A 118 -7.92 12.68 8.39
N ASP A 119 -7.93 13.79 9.07
CA ASP A 119 -8.73 14.95 8.68
C ASP A 119 -8.19 15.64 7.42
N SER A 120 -6.90 15.59 7.21
CA SER A 120 -6.22 16.10 6.02
C SER A 120 -6.49 15.26 4.74
N CYS A 121 -7.11 14.08 4.87
CA CYS A 121 -7.40 13.21 3.74
C CYS A 121 -8.84 13.36 3.26
N ASP A 122 -9.06 13.29 1.95
CA ASP A 122 -10.39 13.28 1.32
C ASP A 122 -10.97 11.85 1.27
N ALA A 123 -10.09 10.86 1.18
CA ALA A 123 -10.46 9.45 1.22
C ALA A 123 -9.58 8.65 2.20
N LEU A 124 -10.21 7.79 3.00
CA LEU A 124 -9.56 6.91 3.96
C LEU A 124 -9.97 5.46 3.69
N PHE A 125 -9.01 4.65 3.33
CA PHE A 125 -9.21 3.23 3.07
C PHE A 125 -8.62 2.40 4.21
N GLY A 126 -9.43 1.57 4.85
CA GLY A 126 -8.96 0.66 5.89
C GLY A 126 -8.68 -0.73 5.35
N ILE A 127 -7.56 -1.32 5.73
CA ILE A 127 -7.18 -2.71 5.34
C ILE A 127 -8.10 -3.77 5.97
N SER A 128 -8.84 -3.40 7.01
CA SER A 128 -9.80 -4.26 7.69
C SER A 128 -11.06 -3.47 8.05
N LYS A 129 -12.15 -4.18 8.37
CA LYS A 129 -13.37 -3.56 8.93
C LYS A 129 -13.09 -2.86 10.27
N GLN A 130 -12.13 -3.38 11.03
CA GLN A 130 -11.67 -2.74 12.26
C GLN A 130 -11.00 -1.40 11.95
N THR A 131 -10.09 -1.35 10.97
CA THR A 131 -9.41 -0.13 10.54
C THR A 131 -10.40 0.90 9.98
N GLU A 132 -11.38 0.47 9.19
CA GLU A 132 -12.46 1.36 8.72
C GLU A 132 -13.22 1.97 9.90
N ASN A 133 -13.54 1.17 10.91
CA ASN A 133 -14.23 1.65 12.11
C ASN A 133 -13.36 2.59 12.95
N ILE A 134 -12.07 2.29 13.08
CA ILE A 134 -11.08 3.17 13.73
C ILE A 134 -11.03 4.53 13.04
N ASN A 135 -10.98 4.57 11.71
CA ASN A 135 -11.02 5.84 10.96
C ASN A 135 -12.25 6.68 11.34
N LYS A 136 -13.41 6.04 11.43
CA LYS A 136 -14.66 6.72 11.80
C LYS A 136 -14.66 7.20 13.26
N ILE A 137 -14.12 6.41 14.19
CA ILE A 137 -13.99 6.79 15.60
C ILE A 137 -13.07 8.00 15.76
N VAL A 138 -11.90 7.97 15.13
CA VAL A 138 -10.89 9.04 15.23
C VAL A 138 -11.41 10.35 14.65
N LEU A 139 -12.09 10.30 13.51
CA LEU A 139 -12.65 11.50 12.86
C LEU A 139 -13.90 12.04 13.56
N GLY A 140 -14.72 11.14 14.10
CA GLY A 140 -16.05 11.49 14.61
C GLY A 140 -17.09 11.70 13.49
N LYS A 141 -18.37 11.67 13.86
CA LYS A 141 -19.51 11.65 12.92
C LYS A 141 -19.52 12.81 11.91
N GLU A 142 -19.23 14.01 12.39
CA GLU A 142 -19.35 15.21 11.54
C GLU A 142 -18.30 15.21 10.41
N ARG A 143 -17.06 14.89 10.71
CA ARG A 143 -15.97 14.89 9.73
C ARG A 143 -16.09 13.74 8.72
N CYS A 144 -16.71 12.64 9.12
CA CYS A 144 -16.97 11.51 8.22
C CYS A 144 -17.94 11.84 7.09
N LYS A 145 -18.82 12.84 7.24
CA LYS A 145 -19.86 13.17 6.23
C LYS A 145 -19.28 13.61 4.90
N ASN A 146 -18.14 14.25 4.91
CA ASN A 146 -17.51 14.85 3.73
C ASN A 146 -16.31 14.04 3.23
N LYS A 147 -16.15 12.79 3.68
CA LYS A 147 -15.01 11.95 3.32
C LYS A 147 -15.46 10.60 2.79
N VAL A 148 -14.67 10.06 1.88
CA VAL A 148 -14.84 8.67 1.43
C VAL A 148 -14.14 7.75 2.42
N ILE A 149 -14.88 6.99 3.21
CA ILE A 149 -14.31 6.02 4.16
C ILE A 149 -14.78 4.62 3.77
N LYS A 150 -13.84 3.75 3.39
CA LYS A 150 -14.15 2.42 2.86
C LYS A 150 -13.17 1.37 3.38
N TYR A 151 -13.69 0.17 3.57
CA TYR A 151 -12.89 -1.03 3.76
C TYR A 151 -12.38 -1.53 2.40
N ILE A 152 -11.06 -1.69 2.28
CA ILE A 152 -10.40 -2.29 1.12
C ILE A 152 -9.43 -3.35 1.65
N PRO A 153 -9.79 -4.64 1.60
CA PRO A 153 -8.92 -5.69 2.09
C PRO A 153 -7.66 -5.84 1.22
N HIS A 154 -6.60 -6.34 1.82
CA HIS A 154 -5.47 -6.83 1.03
C HIS A 154 -5.91 -8.00 0.16
N GLY A 155 -5.67 -7.89 -1.13
CA GLY A 155 -5.83 -8.99 -2.06
C GLY A 155 -4.70 -10.01 -1.93
N LEU A 156 -5.02 -11.25 -2.27
CA LEU A 156 -4.03 -12.32 -2.44
C LEU A 156 -4.04 -12.77 -3.90
N ASP A 157 -2.87 -12.99 -4.45
CA ASP A 157 -2.76 -13.62 -5.78
C ASP A 157 -3.13 -15.10 -5.67
N HIS A 158 -4.35 -15.44 -6.13
CA HIS A 158 -4.87 -16.80 -6.10
C HIS A 158 -4.13 -17.77 -7.04
N LYS A 159 -3.30 -17.28 -7.95
CA LYS A 159 -2.42 -18.13 -8.75
C LYS A 159 -1.26 -18.66 -7.93
N ILE A 160 -0.78 -17.87 -6.97
CA ILE A 160 0.30 -18.22 -6.04
C ILE A 160 -0.27 -18.87 -4.78
N PHE A 161 -1.26 -18.21 -4.15
CA PHE A 161 -1.89 -18.67 -2.91
C PHE A 161 -3.14 -19.49 -3.22
N LYS A 162 -2.95 -20.74 -3.50
CA LYS A 162 -4.02 -21.71 -3.80
C LYS A 162 -3.84 -22.99 -2.97
N PRO A 163 -4.93 -23.71 -2.70
CA PRO A 163 -4.83 -25.03 -2.09
C PRO A 163 -3.90 -25.94 -2.90
N VAL A 164 -2.95 -26.57 -2.22
CA VAL A 164 -2.04 -27.51 -2.86
C VAL A 164 -2.74 -28.87 -2.98
N ASN A 165 -2.63 -29.50 -4.14
CA ASN A 165 -3.18 -30.83 -4.34
C ASN A 165 -2.35 -31.85 -3.54
N LYS A 166 -3.05 -32.68 -2.74
CA LYS A 166 -2.41 -33.74 -1.93
C LYS A 166 -1.60 -34.75 -2.75
N PHE A 167 -1.88 -34.82 -4.05
CA PHE A 167 -1.15 -35.74 -4.97
C PHE A 167 0.09 -35.09 -5.59
N ASP A 168 0.30 -33.78 -5.42
CA ASP A 168 1.48 -33.10 -5.95
C ASP A 168 2.75 -33.58 -5.25
N ASN A 169 3.83 -33.70 -6.02
CA ASN A 169 5.11 -34.15 -5.50
C ASN A 169 5.67 -33.17 -4.46
N GLU A 170 5.42 -31.88 -4.61
CA GLU A 170 5.83 -30.86 -3.63
C GLU A 170 5.10 -31.02 -2.29
N TYR A 171 3.79 -31.31 -2.32
CA TYR A 171 3.03 -31.60 -1.11
C TYR A 171 3.57 -32.86 -0.40
N LYS A 172 3.82 -33.92 -1.15
CA LYS A 172 4.39 -35.17 -0.61
C LYS A 172 5.77 -34.95 0.00
N LYS A 173 6.64 -34.16 -0.65
CA LYS A 173 7.95 -33.81 -0.11
C LYS A 173 7.82 -33.02 1.20
N LEU A 174 6.94 -32.03 1.25
CA LEU A 174 6.68 -31.28 2.46
C LEU A 174 6.13 -32.17 3.58
N GLN A 175 5.13 -32.98 3.28
CA GLN A 175 4.57 -33.92 4.23
C GLN A 175 5.65 -34.87 4.80
N ASN A 176 6.44 -35.48 3.94
CA ASN A 176 7.53 -36.36 4.36
C ASN A 176 8.57 -35.63 5.22
N SER A 177 8.87 -34.38 4.91
CA SER A 177 9.80 -33.58 5.72
C SER A 177 9.26 -33.24 7.11
N LEU A 178 7.93 -33.06 7.23
CA LEU A 178 7.28 -32.78 8.51
C LEU A 178 7.07 -34.05 9.35
N GLU A 179 7.07 -35.22 8.72
CA GLU A 179 6.82 -36.52 9.35
C GLU A 179 8.11 -37.35 9.55
N LYS A 180 9.27 -36.68 9.47
CA LYS A 180 10.59 -37.35 9.56
C LYS A 180 10.77 -38.25 10.79
N ASP A 181 10.18 -37.91 11.92
CA ASP A 181 10.29 -38.58 13.20
C ASP A 181 9.08 -39.45 13.56
N GLY A 182 8.24 -39.73 12.59
CA GLY A 182 7.03 -40.55 12.75
C GLY A 182 5.73 -39.82 12.44
N LYS A 183 4.62 -40.58 12.41
CA LYS A 183 3.30 -40.03 12.14
C LYS A 183 2.85 -39.13 13.28
N MET A 184 2.53 -37.88 12.95
CA MET A 184 2.01 -36.90 13.92
C MET A 184 0.49 -36.89 13.88
N ASP A 185 -0.15 -36.98 15.05
CA ASP A 185 -1.59 -36.90 15.19
C ASP A 185 -2.12 -35.48 15.00
N PHE A 186 -1.27 -34.47 15.25
CA PHE A 186 -1.62 -33.07 15.16
C PHE A 186 -0.43 -32.22 14.67
N LYS A 187 -0.69 -31.29 13.74
CA LYS A 187 0.30 -30.35 13.19
C LYS A 187 -0.19 -28.92 13.40
N LEU A 188 0.60 -28.11 14.10
CA LEU A 188 0.36 -26.69 14.30
C LEU A 188 1.34 -25.89 13.46
N LEU A 189 0.84 -25.06 12.55
CA LEU A 189 1.64 -24.07 11.84
C LEU A 189 1.50 -22.71 12.51
N PHE A 190 2.62 -22.16 12.97
CA PHE A 190 2.70 -20.77 13.40
C PHE A 190 3.52 -19.98 12.40
N ASN A 191 2.89 -19.02 11.74
CA ASN A 191 3.54 -18.14 10.78
C ASN A 191 3.36 -16.68 11.26
N SER A 192 4.44 -16.08 11.72
CA SER A 192 4.45 -14.71 12.21
C SER A 192 5.74 -14.00 11.82
N ARG A 193 5.68 -12.68 11.72
CA ARG A 193 6.87 -11.87 11.55
C ARG A 193 7.75 -12.00 12.80
N ASN A 194 9.00 -12.41 12.61
CA ASN A 194 9.98 -12.40 13.68
C ASN A 194 10.50 -10.97 13.86
N ILE A 195 10.06 -10.29 14.91
CA ILE A 195 10.55 -8.97 15.30
C ILE A 195 11.61 -9.21 16.40
N ARG A 196 12.85 -8.90 16.09
CA ARG A 196 13.94 -8.87 17.06
C ARG A 196 14.11 -7.48 17.61
#